data_b59b1387f465c1c5fbead2075bfb61a9
#
_entry.id   b59b1387f465c1c5fbead2075bfb61a9
#
_cell.length_a   1.000
_cell.length_b   1.000
_cell.length_c   1.000
_cell.angle_alpha   90.00
_cell.angle_beta   90.00
_cell.angle_gamma   90.00
#
_symmetry.space_group_name_H-M   'P 1'
#
loop_
_entity.id
_entity.type
_entity.pdbx_description
1 polymer ?
#
loop_
_entity_poly.entity_id
_entity_poly.type
_entity_poly.pdbx_seq_one_letter_code
_entity_poly.pdbx_strand_id
1 'polypeptide(L)'
;MHTPTLTALALAAALLTSNASAQTVLKFSHTDQQAGARQAAAQLFAKKVEELTQGRYRVQVFCCSQLGNDPKNIEQLALGGIDFTVSATGSYAPHVPSLNLTMMPFLVESYAQGWKLYDESKWLQEQFAKAPPKGFRFLATWEAGFRSMTTREPLNTPDDAKGKKLRTFPNEMMRWTLEAMGFNIQIMPLPEVYLAIQQGAVSGQENPIDTIYSNKFYEVAPNVTLTNHVYSPIPLAVSEKTWAKFSPADQKAVTEAARIAGGYSRQFISGNDANQLAEMSAKGAKINAKPNVAAFRTAVQPVYAKAREKYGADVDAFLKDAEAVRKAVK
;
A
#
# COMPACT_ATOMS: atom_id res chain seq x y z
N MET A 1 -76.65 -13.09 22.70
CA MET A 1 -75.52 -13.72 23.47
C MET A 1 -74.28 -13.68 22.59
N HIS A 2 -73.50 -12.81 22.90
CA HIS A 2 -72.01 -12.74 23.04
C HIS A 2 -71.13 -13.38 21.97
N THR A 3 -70.42 -12.58 21.21
CA THR A 3 -69.04 -12.85 20.76
C THR A 3 -68.22 -11.55 20.69
N PRO A 4 -67.35 -11.33 21.66
CA PRO A 4 -66.22 -10.43 21.51
C PRO A 4 -64.92 -11.20 21.76
N THR A 5 -64.24 -11.70 20.72
CA THR A 5 -62.90 -12.31 20.89
C THR A 5 -62.03 -12.31 19.61
N LEU A 6 -62.24 -11.44 18.67
CA LEU A 6 -61.40 -11.41 17.43
C LEU A 6 -60.58 -10.14 17.22
N THR A 7 -60.62 -9.18 18.17
CA THR A 7 -59.95 -7.89 18.00
C THR A 7 -58.62 -7.76 18.72
N ALA A 8 -58.17 -8.75 19.49
CA ALA A 8 -56.95 -8.69 20.29
C ALA A 8 -55.70 -9.30 19.60
N LEU A 9 -55.86 -10.07 18.51
CA LEU A 9 -54.72 -10.70 17.81
C LEU A 9 -54.09 -9.86 16.70
N ALA A 10 -54.75 -8.81 16.25
CA ALA A 10 -54.25 -7.94 15.17
C ALA A 10 -53.25 -6.86 15.63
N LEU A 11 -53.16 -6.57 16.93
CA LEU A 11 -52.26 -5.53 17.46
C LEU A 11 -50.87 -6.04 17.85
N ALA A 12 -50.67 -7.35 17.98
CA ALA A 12 -49.37 -7.95 18.33
C ALA A 12 -48.46 -8.23 17.12
N ALA A 13 -49.01 -8.21 15.91
CA ALA A 13 -48.22 -8.44 14.66
C ALA A 13 -47.57 -7.19 14.07
N ALA A 14 -47.88 -5.99 14.59
CA ALA A 14 -47.38 -4.72 14.05
C ALA A 14 -46.07 -4.22 14.67
N LEU A 15 -45.48 -4.95 15.63
CA LEU A 15 -44.25 -4.54 16.36
C LEU A 15 -42.98 -5.27 15.91
N LEU A 16 -43.06 -6.11 14.89
CA LEU A 16 -41.90 -6.79 14.28
C LEU A 16 -41.53 -6.25 12.90
N THR A 17 -41.80 -4.98 12.63
CA THR A 17 -41.09 -4.30 11.55
C THR A 17 -39.64 -4.06 12.05
N SER A 18 -38.80 -5.13 12.00
CA SER A 18 -37.39 -4.95 11.99
C SER A 18 -37.07 -3.92 10.91
N ASN A 19 -36.58 -2.75 11.32
CA ASN A 19 -35.96 -1.81 10.40
C ASN A 19 -34.83 -2.56 9.67
N ALA A 20 -35.16 -3.24 8.59
CA ALA A 20 -34.17 -3.67 7.61
C ALA A 20 -33.63 -2.42 6.95
N SER A 21 -32.76 -1.70 7.67
CA SER A 21 -31.97 -0.62 7.08
C SER A 21 -31.29 -1.23 5.85
N ALA A 22 -31.59 -0.69 4.66
CA ALA A 22 -30.96 -1.18 3.44
C ALA A 22 -29.45 -1.14 3.61
N GLN A 23 -28.79 -2.29 3.41
CA GLN A 23 -27.34 -2.42 3.52
C GLN A 23 -26.67 -1.44 2.55
N THR A 24 -25.80 -0.58 3.07
CA THR A 24 -25.05 0.37 2.25
C THR A 24 -23.83 -0.32 1.66
N VAL A 25 -23.70 -0.32 0.32
CA VAL A 25 -22.55 -0.88 -0.37
C VAL A 25 -21.48 0.19 -0.56
N LEU A 26 -20.25 -0.12 -0.09
CA LEU A 26 -19.07 0.73 -0.18
C LEU A 26 -18.05 0.10 -1.15
N LYS A 27 -17.33 0.93 -1.90
CA LYS A 27 -16.35 0.51 -2.90
C LYS A 27 -14.94 0.60 -2.35
N PHE A 28 -14.21 -0.51 -2.38
CA PHE A 28 -12.78 -0.58 -2.10
C PHE A 28 -12.03 -0.87 -3.41
N SER A 29 -11.09 -0.03 -3.81
CA SER A 29 -10.30 -0.23 -5.03
C SER A 29 -8.81 -0.38 -4.74
N HIS A 30 -8.15 -1.30 -5.45
CA HIS A 30 -6.69 -1.43 -5.44
C HIS A 30 -6.15 -1.97 -6.78
N THR A 31 -4.83 -1.89 -6.96
CA THR A 31 -4.16 -2.18 -8.23
C THR A 31 -3.54 -3.57 -8.32
N ASP A 32 -3.31 -4.26 -7.19
CA ASP A 32 -2.69 -5.58 -7.18
C ASP A 32 -3.62 -6.70 -7.65
N GLN A 33 -3.01 -7.84 -8.00
CA GLN A 33 -3.70 -9.02 -8.50
C GLN A 33 -4.53 -9.72 -7.41
N GLN A 34 -5.47 -10.59 -7.84
CA GLN A 34 -6.32 -11.35 -6.92
C GLN A 34 -5.56 -12.30 -5.99
N ALA A 35 -4.39 -12.79 -6.41
CA ALA A 35 -3.57 -13.71 -5.62
C ALA A 35 -2.64 -13.00 -4.61
N GLY A 36 -2.59 -11.65 -4.60
CA GLY A 36 -1.69 -10.88 -3.74
C GLY A 36 -2.21 -10.66 -2.32
N ALA A 37 -1.28 -10.36 -1.42
CA ALA A 37 -1.55 -10.03 -0.02
C ALA A 37 -2.53 -8.87 0.14
N ARG A 38 -2.46 -7.86 -0.75
CA ARG A 38 -3.35 -6.69 -0.74
C ARG A 38 -4.81 -7.08 -0.93
N GLN A 39 -5.10 -8.02 -1.86
CA GLN A 39 -6.44 -8.55 -2.05
C GLN A 39 -6.93 -9.33 -0.83
N ALA A 40 -6.08 -10.19 -0.26
CA ALA A 40 -6.46 -10.97 0.92
C ALA A 40 -6.79 -10.07 2.12
N ALA A 41 -5.97 -9.03 2.35
CA ALA A 41 -6.22 -8.03 3.41
C ALA A 41 -7.49 -7.21 3.14
N ALA A 42 -7.76 -6.82 1.87
CA ALA A 42 -8.96 -6.08 1.50
C ALA A 42 -10.24 -6.91 1.70
N GLN A 43 -10.20 -8.22 1.40
CA GLN A 43 -11.33 -9.13 1.66
C GLN A 43 -11.54 -9.32 3.16
N LEU A 44 -10.48 -9.45 3.96
CA LEU A 44 -10.60 -9.51 5.41
C LEU A 44 -11.18 -8.21 5.97
N PHE A 45 -10.73 -7.05 5.50
CA PHE A 45 -11.30 -5.76 5.86
C PHE A 45 -12.79 -5.70 5.55
N ALA A 46 -13.19 -6.09 4.33
CA ALA A 46 -14.59 -6.10 3.92
C ALA A 46 -15.45 -6.98 4.84
N LYS A 47 -14.99 -8.20 5.12
CA LYS A 47 -15.65 -9.12 6.06
C LYS A 47 -15.78 -8.50 7.44
N LYS A 48 -14.70 -7.88 7.97
CA LYS A 48 -14.72 -7.28 9.32
C LYS A 48 -15.59 -6.03 9.41
N VAL A 49 -15.66 -5.22 8.36
CA VAL A 49 -16.62 -4.09 8.30
C VAL A 49 -18.05 -4.61 8.40
N GLU A 50 -18.42 -5.61 7.62
CA GLU A 50 -19.76 -6.19 7.65
C GLU A 50 -20.10 -6.78 9.04
N GLU A 51 -19.18 -7.57 9.62
CA GLU A 51 -19.34 -8.16 10.96
C GLU A 51 -19.50 -7.08 12.05
N LEU A 52 -18.55 -6.13 12.13
CA LEU A 52 -18.50 -5.14 13.20
C LEU A 52 -19.60 -4.06 13.08
N THR A 53 -20.11 -3.83 11.88
CA THR A 53 -21.24 -2.93 11.65
C THR A 53 -22.58 -3.66 11.63
N GLN A 54 -22.61 -4.96 11.99
CA GLN A 54 -23.82 -5.77 12.04
C GLN A 54 -24.62 -5.73 10.71
N GLY A 55 -23.91 -5.81 9.57
CA GLY A 55 -24.48 -5.83 8.24
C GLY A 55 -24.95 -4.47 7.69
N ARG A 56 -24.80 -3.35 8.41
CA ARG A 56 -25.20 -2.02 7.91
C ARG A 56 -24.39 -1.59 6.70
N TYR A 57 -23.09 -1.98 6.66
CA TYR A 57 -22.20 -1.68 5.54
C TYR A 57 -21.60 -2.96 4.97
N ARG A 58 -21.59 -3.05 3.65
CA ARG A 58 -20.92 -4.09 2.88
C ARG A 58 -19.84 -3.45 1.99
N VAL A 59 -18.62 -3.91 2.09
CA VAL A 59 -17.53 -3.44 1.24
C VAL A 59 -17.36 -4.37 0.04
N GLN A 60 -17.49 -3.83 -1.16
CA GLN A 60 -17.19 -4.52 -2.41
C GLN A 60 -15.76 -4.19 -2.84
N VAL A 61 -14.92 -5.22 -2.98
CA VAL A 61 -13.51 -5.06 -3.35
C VAL A 61 -13.36 -5.20 -4.86
N PHE A 62 -12.70 -4.21 -5.47
CA PHE A 62 -12.33 -4.13 -6.88
C PHE A 62 -10.81 -4.16 -6.98
N CYS A 63 -10.24 -5.29 -7.37
CA CYS A 63 -8.80 -5.47 -7.57
C CYS A 63 -8.35 -5.04 -8.97
N CYS A 64 -7.07 -5.28 -9.24
CA CYS A 64 -6.54 -5.37 -10.61
C CYS A 64 -6.75 -4.09 -11.44
N SER A 65 -6.80 -2.94 -10.79
CA SER A 65 -7.07 -1.62 -11.41
C SER A 65 -8.44 -1.50 -12.10
N GLN A 66 -9.44 -2.30 -11.72
CA GLN A 66 -10.79 -2.27 -12.33
C GLN A 66 -11.45 -0.89 -12.26
N LEU A 67 -11.20 -0.12 -11.18
CA LEU A 67 -11.74 1.25 -11.04
C LEU A 67 -10.69 2.33 -11.33
N GLY A 68 -9.44 1.95 -11.61
CA GLY A 68 -8.35 2.84 -11.95
C GLY A 68 -7.01 2.42 -11.34
N ASN A 69 -5.94 3.08 -11.80
CA ASN A 69 -4.59 2.96 -11.20
C ASN A 69 -4.49 3.75 -9.88
N ASP A 70 -3.35 3.65 -9.17
CA ASP A 70 -3.19 4.31 -7.85
C ASP A 70 -3.48 5.82 -7.87
N PRO A 71 -2.94 6.64 -8.80
CA PRO A 71 -3.30 8.07 -8.87
C PRO A 71 -4.79 8.31 -9.06
N LYS A 72 -5.43 7.52 -9.94
CA LYS A 72 -6.87 7.66 -10.22
C LYS A 72 -7.73 7.23 -9.03
N ASN A 73 -7.33 6.17 -8.33
CA ASN A 73 -8.01 5.72 -7.11
C ASN A 73 -7.92 6.78 -6.01
N ILE A 74 -6.76 7.41 -5.81
CA ILE A 74 -6.57 8.47 -4.81
C ILE A 74 -7.41 9.71 -5.17
N GLU A 75 -7.45 10.08 -6.45
CA GLU A 75 -8.30 11.17 -6.93
C GLU A 75 -9.79 10.87 -6.68
N GLN A 76 -10.25 9.68 -7.07
CA GLN A 76 -11.64 9.24 -6.84
C GLN A 76 -11.99 9.17 -5.36
N LEU A 77 -11.05 8.72 -4.50
CA LEU A 77 -11.20 8.71 -3.05
C LEU A 77 -11.45 10.13 -2.52
N ALA A 78 -10.61 11.08 -2.91
CA ALA A 78 -10.72 12.48 -2.49
C ALA A 78 -12.05 13.11 -2.93
N LEU A 79 -12.56 12.73 -4.10
CA LEU A 79 -13.83 13.20 -4.65
C LEU A 79 -15.05 12.39 -4.14
N GLY A 80 -14.85 11.26 -3.46
CA GLY A 80 -15.91 10.37 -2.97
C GLY A 80 -16.53 9.48 -4.05
N GLY A 81 -15.81 9.22 -5.15
CA GLY A 81 -16.22 8.27 -6.19
C GLY A 81 -15.98 6.81 -5.79
N ILE A 82 -15.01 6.58 -4.93
CA ILE A 82 -14.78 5.34 -4.19
C ILE A 82 -14.68 5.64 -2.69
N ASP A 83 -14.88 4.61 -1.85
CA ASP A 83 -14.94 4.76 -0.41
C ASP A 83 -13.61 4.47 0.27
N PHE A 84 -12.88 3.45 -0.22
CA PHE A 84 -11.59 3.02 0.33
C PHE A 84 -10.58 2.73 -0.78
N THR A 85 -9.31 2.97 -0.46
CA THR A 85 -8.17 2.49 -1.28
C THR A 85 -6.93 2.25 -0.42
N VAL A 86 -6.01 1.42 -0.92
CA VAL A 86 -4.65 1.28 -0.41
C VAL A 86 -3.66 1.55 -1.53
N SER A 87 -2.65 2.36 -1.24
CA SER A 87 -1.55 2.67 -2.18
C SER A 87 -0.28 2.94 -1.38
N ALA A 88 0.90 2.84 -2.02
CA ALA A 88 2.15 3.22 -1.36
C ALA A 88 2.04 4.64 -0.79
N THR A 89 2.58 4.87 0.40
CA THR A 89 2.44 6.15 1.11
C THR A 89 2.86 7.34 0.23
N GLY A 90 3.94 7.20 -0.53
CA GLY A 90 4.41 8.23 -1.46
C GLY A 90 3.48 8.50 -2.65
N SER A 91 2.50 7.65 -2.94
CA SER A 91 1.51 7.90 -3.99
C SER A 91 0.51 9.02 -3.61
N TYR A 92 0.40 9.32 -2.32
CA TYR A 92 -0.43 10.43 -1.81
C TYR A 92 0.29 11.80 -1.84
N ALA A 93 1.55 11.84 -2.28
CA ALA A 93 2.35 13.06 -2.33
C ALA A 93 1.76 14.21 -3.18
N PRO A 94 1.00 13.99 -4.26
CA PRO A 94 0.29 15.07 -4.95
C PRO A 94 -0.68 15.85 -4.04
N HIS A 95 -1.22 15.22 -3.01
CA HIS A 95 -2.12 15.83 -2.03
C HIS A 95 -1.40 16.32 -0.77
N VAL A 96 -0.40 15.57 -0.31
CA VAL A 96 0.42 15.87 0.87
C VAL A 96 1.91 15.71 0.47
N PRO A 97 2.56 16.79 -0.03
CA PRO A 97 3.88 16.70 -0.67
C PRO A 97 4.98 16.06 0.18
N SER A 98 4.95 16.29 1.50
CA SER A 98 5.91 15.71 2.45
C SER A 98 5.87 14.16 2.51
N LEU A 99 4.77 13.52 2.10
CA LEU A 99 4.70 12.05 2.02
C LEU A 99 5.65 11.45 0.96
N ASN A 100 6.24 12.26 0.07
CA ASN A 100 7.37 11.81 -0.75
C ASN A 100 8.54 11.30 0.11
N LEU A 101 8.78 11.87 1.27
CA LEU A 101 9.89 11.49 2.16
C LEU A 101 9.78 10.06 2.69
N THR A 102 8.57 9.49 2.71
CA THR A 102 8.36 8.07 3.09
C THR A 102 9.00 7.09 2.09
N MET A 103 9.34 7.56 0.89
CA MET A 103 10.02 6.79 -0.16
C MET A 103 11.54 7.06 -0.21
N MET A 104 12.11 7.70 0.82
CA MET A 104 13.57 7.83 0.93
C MET A 104 14.23 6.45 1.01
N PRO A 105 15.39 6.25 0.33
CA PRO A 105 16.05 4.97 0.32
C PRO A 105 16.65 4.60 1.68
N PHE A 106 16.59 3.31 2.03
CA PHE A 106 17.26 2.72 3.19
C PHE A 106 16.94 3.35 4.57
N LEU A 107 15.71 3.82 4.77
CA LEU A 107 15.27 4.40 6.04
C LEU A 107 15.30 3.40 7.20
N VAL A 108 14.90 2.17 6.94
CA VAL A 108 14.85 1.05 7.90
C VAL A 108 15.39 -0.22 7.27
N GLU A 109 15.74 -1.23 8.07
CA GLU A 109 16.43 -2.45 7.64
C GLU A 109 15.65 -3.73 7.95
N SER A 110 14.56 -3.62 8.73
CA SER A 110 13.70 -4.76 9.07
C SER A 110 12.23 -4.36 9.13
N TYR A 111 11.34 -5.35 9.00
CA TYR A 111 9.89 -5.15 9.17
C TYR A 111 9.55 -4.54 10.54
N ALA A 112 10.17 -5.04 11.60
CA ALA A 112 9.93 -4.54 12.95
C ALA A 112 10.29 -3.04 13.09
N GLN A 113 11.40 -2.61 12.48
CA GLN A 113 11.77 -1.19 12.40
C GLN A 113 10.75 -0.39 11.58
N GLY A 114 10.33 -0.91 10.44
CA GLY A 114 9.34 -0.29 9.59
C GLY A 114 7.99 -0.10 10.28
N TRP A 115 7.49 -1.13 10.95
CA TRP A 115 6.23 -1.06 11.71
C TRP A 115 6.31 -0.03 12.81
N LYS A 116 7.40 -0.07 13.62
CA LYS A 116 7.61 0.90 14.69
C LYS A 116 7.68 2.33 14.15
N LEU A 117 8.38 2.56 13.03
CA LEU A 117 8.46 3.88 12.40
C LEU A 117 7.06 4.41 12.02
N TYR A 118 6.24 3.58 11.38
CA TYR A 118 4.92 4.00 10.93
C TYR A 118 3.88 4.12 12.05
N ASP A 119 4.04 3.34 13.11
CA ASP A 119 3.13 3.37 14.26
C ASP A 119 3.48 4.51 15.25
N GLU A 120 4.76 4.90 15.38
CA GLU A 120 5.22 5.79 16.46
C GLU A 120 5.82 7.13 15.99
N SER A 121 6.18 7.30 14.70
CA SER A 121 6.75 8.56 14.20
C SER A 121 5.76 9.70 14.35
N LYS A 122 6.12 10.69 15.17
CA LYS A 122 5.32 11.92 15.36
C LYS A 122 5.24 12.71 14.07
N TRP A 123 6.37 12.84 13.37
CA TRP A 123 6.41 13.54 12.09
C TRP A 123 5.41 12.91 11.11
N LEU A 124 5.40 11.57 10.97
CA LEU A 124 4.51 10.88 10.03
C LEU A 124 3.03 11.06 10.41
N GLN A 125 2.69 10.98 11.71
CA GLN A 125 1.33 11.23 12.19
C GLN A 125 0.85 12.66 11.87
N GLU A 126 1.74 13.65 12.00
CA GLU A 126 1.48 15.04 11.60
C GLU A 126 1.24 15.15 10.09
N GLN A 127 2.00 14.40 9.24
CA GLN A 127 1.74 14.40 7.81
C GLN A 127 0.39 13.73 7.47
N PHE A 128 0.06 12.64 8.12
CA PHE A 128 -1.24 11.96 7.93
C PHE A 128 -2.41 12.87 8.35
N ALA A 129 -2.25 13.66 9.39
CA ALA A 129 -3.25 14.63 9.83
C ALA A 129 -3.52 15.76 8.81
N LYS A 130 -2.68 15.94 7.79
CA LYS A 130 -2.90 16.89 6.68
C LYS A 130 -3.83 16.35 5.59
N ALA A 131 -4.20 15.07 5.64
CA ALA A 131 -5.01 14.42 4.59
C ALA A 131 -6.51 14.78 4.63
N PRO A 132 -7.20 14.94 5.78
CA PRO A 132 -8.64 15.20 5.81
C PRO A 132 -9.08 16.43 4.99
N PRO A 133 -8.41 17.59 5.04
CA PRO A 133 -8.75 18.73 4.19
C PRO A 133 -8.57 18.47 2.68
N LYS A 134 -7.90 17.36 2.31
CA LYS A 134 -7.69 16.91 0.93
C LYS A 134 -8.75 15.89 0.47
N GLY A 135 -9.74 15.60 1.32
CA GLY A 135 -10.89 14.74 1.01
C GLY A 135 -10.76 13.28 1.40
N PHE A 136 -9.71 12.89 2.12
CA PHE A 136 -9.52 11.52 2.63
C PHE A 136 -8.76 11.52 3.96
N ARG A 137 -8.82 10.40 4.70
CA ARG A 137 -8.03 10.15 5.90
C ARG A 137 -7.45 8.75 5.90
N PHE A 138 -6.35 8.57 6.59
CA PHE A 138 -5.73 7.26 6.80
C PHE A 138 -6.33 6.59 8.05
N LEU A 139 -6.62 5.28 7.94
CA LEU A 139 -7.21 4.49 9.03
C LEU A 139 -6.19 3.57 9.70
N ALA A 140 -5.35 2.93 8.92
CA ALA A 140 -4.31 2.02 9.39
C ALA A 140 -3.23 1.85 8.34
N THR A 141 -2.01 1.54 8.77
CA THR A 141 -0.91 1.20 7.87
C THR A 141 -0.85 -0.30 7.64
N TRP A 142 -1.08 -0.70 6.38
CA TRP A 142 -0.92 -2.07 5.91
C TRP A 142 0.49 -2.26 5.34
N GLU A 143 0.86 -3.51 5.04
CA GLU A 143 2.19 -3.88 4.58
C GLU A 143 2.21 -4.25 3.09
N ALA A 144 3.25 -3.83 2.39
CA ALA A 144 3.58 -4.35 1.07
C ALA A 144 5.00 -4.91 1.00
N GLY A 145 5.88 -4.51 1.91
CA GLY A 145 7.23 -5.05 2.04
C GLY A 145 8.34 -4.13 1.58
N PHE A 146 9.56 -4.67 1.58
CA PHE A 146 10.73 -4.00 1.03
C PHE A 146 10.78 -4.13 -0.49
N ARG A 147 11.05 -3.02 -1.15
CA ARG A 147 11.17 -2.96 -2.61
C ARG A 147 12.52 -3.51 -3.06
N SER A 148 12.47 -4.41 -4.02
CA SER A 148 13.60 -5.05 -4.67
C SER A 148 13.44 -4.97 -6.18
N MET A 149 14.45 -5.34 -6.94
CA MET A 149 14.45 -5.17 -8.40
C MET A 149 14.25 -6.49 -9.12
N THR A 150 13.57 -6.46 -10.27
CA THR A 150 13.60 -7.52 -11.27
C THR A 150 14.09 -6.95 -12.58
N THR A 151 15.08 -7.59 -13.20
CA THR A 151 15.71 -7.16 -14.44
C THR A 151 15.94 -8.32 -15.40
N ARG A 152 16.00 -8.02 -16.70
CA ARG A 152 16.33 -9.03 -17.73
C ARG A 152 17.75 -9.55 -17.56
N GLU A 153 18.69 -8.65 -17.30
CA GLU A 153 20.10 -8.98 -17.06
C GLU A 153 20.40 -8.98 -15.56
N PRO A 154 21.41 -9.71 -15.12
CA PRO A 154 21.85 -9.69 -13.72
C PRO A 154 22.20 -8.28 -13.24
N LEU A 155 21.90 -8.01 -11.96
CA LEU A 155 22.23 -6.78 -11.27
C LEU A 155 22.90 -7.11 -9.94
N ASN A 156 24.06 -6.51 -9.68
CA ASN A 156 24.79 -6.68 -8.42
C ASN A 156 25.26 -5.34 -7.84
N THR A 157 25.56 -4.37 -8.69
CA THR A 157 26.07 -3.04 -8.34
C THR A 157 25.35 -1.95 -9.16
N PRO A 158 25.45 -0.67 -8.80
CA PRO A 158 24.96 0.43 -9.63
C PRO A 158 25.54 0.48 -11.04
N ASP A 159 26.78 -0.02 -11.24
CA ASP A 159 27.39 -0.06 -12.57
C ASP A 159 26.62 -0.97 -13.54
N ASP A 160 26.02 -2.04 -13.03
CA ASP A 160 25.18 -2.94 -13.83
C ASP A 160 23.87 -2.29 -14.27
N ALA A 161 23.46 -1.20 -13.63
CA ALA A 161 22.24 -0.46 -13.93
C ALA A 161 22.41 0.56 -15.06
N LYS A 162 23.64 0.99 -15.34
CA LYS A 162 23.93 2.06 -16.29
C LYS A 162 23.35 1.81 -17.67
N GLY A 163 22.60 2.82 -18.16
CA GLY A 163 21.96 2.77 -19.46
C GLY A 163 20.70 1.91 -19.57
N LYS A 164 20.35 1.14 -18.54
CA LYS A 164 19.15 0.31 -18.53
C LYS A 164 17.91 1.12 -18.18
N LYS A 165 16.82 0.88 -18.91
CA LYS A 165 15.53 1.49 -18.62
C LYS A 165 14.83 0.70 -17.52
N LEU A 166 14.51 1.35 -16.40
CA LEU A 166 13.76 0.72 -15.31
C LEU A 166 12.42 1.42 -15.13
N ARG A 167 11.36 0.64 -14.95
CA ARG A 167 10.05 1.19 -14.62
C ARG A 167 9.90 1.45 -13.13
N THR A 168 9.29 2.57 -12.78
CA THR A 168 8.72 2.79 -11.44
C THR A 168 7.36 3.48 -11.53
N PHE A 169 6.67 3.63 -10.39
CA PHE A 169 5.41 4.36 -10.30
C PHE A 169 5.65 5.88 -10.19
N PRO A 170 4.60 6.73 -10.39
CA PRO A 170 4.74 8.18 -10.31
C PRO A 170 5.08 8.65 -8.88
N ASN A 171 6.36 8.72 -8.56
CA ASN A 171 6.87 9.26 -7.30
C ASN A 171 8.25 9.89 -7.52
N GLU A 172 8.41 11.11 -7.06
CA GLU A 172 9.64 11.88 -7.29
C GLU A 172 10.85 11.30 -6.55
N MET A 173 10.67 10.90 -5.28
CA MET A 173 11.76 10.32 -4.48
C MET A 173 12.24 9.00 -5.06
N MET A 174 11.31 8.15 -5.52
CA MET A 174 11.66 6.91 -6.21
C MET A 174 12.44 7.19 -7.50
N ARG A 175 12.00 8.15 -8.30
CA ARG A 175 12.72 8.54 -9.51
C ARG A 175 14.15 8.97 -9.19
N TRP A 176 14.35 9.88 -8.23
CA TRP A 176 15.69 10.32 -7.84
C TRP A 176 16.56 9.17 -7.33
N THR A 177 15.98 8.29 -6.52
CA THR A 177 16.69 7.12 -5.97
C THR A 177 17.19 6.21 -7.09
N LEU A 178 16.33 5.87 -8.03
CA LEU A 178 16.68 4.93 -9.10
C LEU A 178 17.59 5.57 -10.18
N GLU A 179 17.44 6.87 -10.45
CA GLU A 179 18.38 7.64 -11.28
C GLU A 179 19.77 7.66 -10.64
N ALA A 180 19.86 7.89 -9.34
CA ALA A 180 21.13 7.85 -8.59
C ALA A 180 21.77 6.45 -8.59
N MET A 181 20.98 5.39 -8.69
CA MET A 181 21.45 4.01 -8.88
C MET A 181 21.90 3.71 -10.31
N GLY A 182 21.78 4.64 -11.26
CA GLY A 182 22.27 4.52 -12.64
C GLY A 182 21.24 4.18 -13.70
N PHE A 183 19.97 4.03 -13.35
CA PHE A 183 18.90 3.69 -14.30
C PHE A 183 18.35 4.91 -15.06
N ASN A 184 17.89 4.65 -16.28
CA ASN A 184 17.01 5.55 -17.03
C ASN A 184 15.55 5.25 -16.68
N ILE A 185 14.87 6.17 -16.00
CA ILE A 185 13.56 5.88 -15.41
C ILE A 185 12.42 6.11 -16.41
N GLN A 186 11.51 5.11 -16.44
CA GLN A 186 10.24 5.17 -17.14
C GLN A 186 9.09 5.11 -16.14
N ILE A 187 8.18 6.07 -16.21
CA ILE A 187 7.00 6.13 -15.34
C ILE A 187 5.81 5.54 -16.10
N MET A 188 5.19 4.50 -15.52
CA MET A 188 3.96 3.91 -16.07
C MET A 188 3.13 3.22 -14.98
N PRO A 189 1.80 3.06 -15.19
CA PRO A 189 0.91 2.32 -14.28
C PRO A 189 1.31 0.86 -14.13
N LEU A 190 0.97 0.26 -12.97
CA LEU A 190 1.33 -1.13 -12.66
C LEU A 190 0.81 -2.16 -13.69
N PRO A 191 -0.45 -2.07 -14.20
CA PRO A 191 -0.96 -3.05 -15.16
C PRO A 191 -0.20 -3.12 -16.50
N GLU A 192 0.54 -2.06 -16.86
CA GLU A 192 1.27 -1.98 -18.14
C GLU A 192 2.66 -2.63 -18.06
N VAL A 193 3.16 -2.90 -16.83
CA VAL A 193 4.57 -3.24 -16.58
C VAL A 193 4.98 -4.57 -17.18
N TYR A 194 4.16 -5.63 -17.00
CA TYR A 194 4.46 -6.95 -17.51
C TYR A 194 4.70 -6.92 -19.03
N LEU A 195 3.77 -6.31 -19.76
CA LEU A 195 3.85 -6.21 -21.20
C LEU A 195 5.01 -5.30 -21.66
N ALA A 196 5.25 -4.19 -20.96
CA ALA A 196 6.37 -3.29 -21.24
C ALA A 196 7.73 -3.98 -21.10
N ILE A 197 7.91 -4.84 -20.08
CA ILE A 197 9.12 -5.65 -19.93
C ILE A 197 9.17 -6.71 -21.02
N GLN A 198 8.08 -7.43 -21.27
CA GLN A 198 8.02 -8.49 -22.29
C GLN A 198 8.41 -7.96 -23.66
N GLN A 199 7.91 -6.80 -24.04
CA GLN A 199 8.21 -6.14 -25.31
C GLN A 199 9.57 -5.41 -25.35
N GLY A 200 10.30 -5.34 -24.23
CA GLY A 200 11.60 -4.67 -24.15
C GLY A 200 11.55 -3.14 -24.11
N ALA A 201 10.39 -2.56 -23.87
CA ALA A 201 10.26 -1.12 -23.65
C ALA A 201 11.02 -0.66 -22.40
N VAL A 202 11.10 -1.53 -21.38
CA VAL A 202 11.93 -1.41 -20.18
C VAL A 202 12.68 -2.70 -19.91
N SER A 203 13.85 -2.62 -19.27
CA SER A 203 14.66 -3.79 -18.89
C SER A 203 14.18 -4.47 -17.60
N GLY A 204 13.30 -3.80 -16.84
CA GLY A 204 12.83 -4.32 -15.56
C GLY A 204 11.98 -3.31 -14.80
N GLN A 205 11.74 -3.63 -13.54
CA GLN A 205 10.96 -2.84 -12.60
C GLN A 205 11.45 -3.05 -11.15
N GLU A 206 10.88 -2.33 -10.19
CA GLU A 206 11.11 -2.50 -8.77
C GLU A 206 9.78 -2.52 -8.00
N ASN A 207 9.64 -3.45 -7.08
CA ASN A 207 8.46 -3.61 -6.22
C ASN A 207 8.80 -4.52 -5.02
N PRO A 208 7.91 -4.60 -4.02
CA PRO A 208 7.98 -5.64 -3.00
C PRO A 208 7.82 -7.05 -3.58
N ILE A 209 8.31 -8.05 -2.85
CA ILE A 209 8.35 -9.45 -3.30
C ILE A 209 6.95 -9.98 -3.64
N ASP A 210 5.94 -9.71 -2.81
CA ASP A 210 4.56 -10.15 -3.08
C ASP A 210 4.01 -9.56 -4.40
N THR A 211 4.29 -8.28 -4.68
CA THR A 211 3.90 -7.64 -5.94
C THR A 211 4.66 -8.22 -7.13
N ILE A 212 5.96 -8.53 -6.99
CA ILE A 212 6.75 -9.20 -8.02
C ILE A 212 6.16 -10.58 -8.31
N TYR A 213 5.85 -11.33 -7.26
CA TYR A 213 5.30 -12.69 -7.35
C TYR A 213 3.91 -12.70 -7.96
N SER A 214 2.97 -11.93 -7.42
CA SER A 214 1.56 -11.93 -7.83
C SER A 214 1.34 -11.41 -9.26
N ASN A 215 2.17 -10.43 -9.71
CA ASN A 215 2.15 -9.92 -11.09
C ASN A 215 3.09 -10.69 -12.04
N LYS A 216 3.77 -11.73 -11.56
CA LYS A 216 4.65 -12.61 -12.33
C LYS A 216 5.77 -11.90 -13.08
N PHE A 217 6.26 -10.77 -12.55
CA PHE A 217 7.32 -10.00 -13.21
C PHE A 217 8.60 -10.80 -13.42
N TYR A 218 8.85 -11.81 -12.58
CA TYR A 218 9.98 -12.72 -12.70
C TYR A 218 9.93 -13.60 -13.97
N GLU A 219 8.78 -13.77 -14.61
CA GLU A 219 8.67 -14.52 -15.88
C GLU A 219 9.28 -13.75 -17.07
N VAL A 220 9.19 -12.42 -17.05
CA VAL A 220 9.67 -11.53 -18.13
C VAL A 220 10.95 -10.77 -17.76
N ALA A 221 11.32 -10.75 -16.47
CA ALA A 221 12.55 -10.18 -15.92
C ALA A 221 13.09 -11.13 -14.81
N PRO A 222 13.79 -12.21 -15.19
CA PRO A 222 14.04 -13.34 -14.28
C PRO A 222 15.09 -13.08 -13.21
N ASN A 223 15.88 -12.01 -13.29
CA ASN A 223 16.89 -11.71 -12.28
C ASN A 223 16.29 -10.86 -11.17
N VAL A 224 16.00 -11.49 -10.03
CA VAL A 224 15.46 -10.82 -8.83
C VAL A 224 16.61 -10.45 -7.92
N THR A 225 16.84 -9.16 -7.70
CA THR A 225 17.93 -8.64 -6.87
C THR A 225 17.40 -8.00 -5.61
N LEU A 226 17.69 -8.59 -4.45
CA LEU A 226 17.18 -8.18 -3.15
C LEU A 226 17.93 -6.93 -2.64
N THR A 227 17.71 -5.80 -3.29
CA THR A 227 18.29 -4.52 -2.90
C THR A 227 17.67 -3.95 -1.63
N ASN A 228 16.42 -4.28 -1.32
CA ASN A 228 15.64 -3.77 -0.18
C ASN A 228 15.80 -2.25 -0.01
N HIS A 229 15.81 -1.55 -1.14
CA HIS A 229 16.22 -0.15 -1.21
C HIS A 229 15.19 0.82 -0.63
N VAL A 230 13.91 0.45 -0.55
CA VAL A 230 12.85 1.24 0.08
C VAL A 230 11.89 0.34 0.83
N TYR A 231 11.56 0.69 2.06
CA TYR A 231 10.43 0.12 2.80
C TYR A 231 9.14 0.81 2.35
N SER A 232 8.14 0.04 1.94
CA SER A 232 6.97 0.58 1.20
C SER A 232 5.64 0.11 1.77
N PRO A 233 5.26 0.54 2.97
CA PRO A 233 3.92 0.25 3.50
C PRO A 233 2.84 0.99 2.71
N ILE A 234 1.63 0.45 2.80
CA ILE A 234 0.46 0.92 2.06
C ILE A 234 -0.65 1.29 3.04
N PRO A 235 -0.80 2.56 3.43
CA PRO A 235 -1.88 2.96 4.31
C PRO A 235 -3.25 2.78 3.63
N LEU A 236 -4.20 2.20 4.39
CA LEU A 236 -5.61 2.20 4.03
C LEU A 236 -6.17 3.58 4.27
N ALA A 237 -6.75 4.17 3.23
CA ALA A 237 -7.42 5.46 3.28
C ALA A 237 -8.92 5.32 3.01
N VAL A 238 -9.72 6.18 3.65
CA VAL A 238 -11.17 6.34 3.46
C VAL A 238 -11.48 7.74 2.97
N SER A 239 -12.47 7.87 2.08
CA SER A 239 -13.00 9.16 1.66
C SER A 239 -13.63 9.92 2.83
N GLU A 240 -13.35 11.22 2.97
CA GLU A 240 -14.01 12.07 3.97
C GLU A 240 -15.54 12.12 3.75
N LYS A 241 -15.99 12.07 2.51
CA LYS A 241 -17.44 12.02 2.20
C LYS A 241 -18.10 10.75 2.72
N THR A 242 -17.40 9.64 2.71
CA THR A 242 -17.88 8.37 3.28
C THR A 242 -17.75 8.38 4.79
N TRP A 243 -16.61 8.85 5.30
CA TRP A 243 -16.35 8.94 6.74
C TRP A 243 -17.39 9.77 7.48
N ALA A 244 -17.81 10.90 6.89
CA ALA A 244 -18.81 11.78 7.47
C ALA A 244 -20.21 11.16 7.57
N LYS A 245 -20.49 10.08 6.80
CA LYS A 245 -21.77 9.34 6.87
C LYS A 245 -21.79 8.29 7.97
N PHE A 246 -20.63 7.89 8.49
CA PHE A 246 -20.55 6.91 9.56
C PHE A 246 -20.94 7.52 10.90
N SER A 247 -21.75 6.81 11.67
CA SER A 247 -21.94 7.12 13.09
C SER A 247 -20.61 6.96 13.85
N PRO A 248 -20.44 7.58 15.03
CA PRO A 248 -19.25 7.37 15.87
C PRO A 248 -18.97 5.88 16.15
N ALA A 249 -20.01 5.07 16.31
CA ALA A 249 -19.88 3.62 16.50
C ALA A 249 -19.37 2.92 15.24
N ASP A 250 -19.85 3.31 14.05
CA ASP A 250 -19.41 2.76 12.77
C ASP A 250 -17.98 3.21 12.44
N GLN A 251 -17.61 4.45 12.74
CA GLN A 251 -16.23 4.94 12.60
C GLN A 251 -15.25 4.09 13.42
N LYS A 252 -15.61 3.76 14.66
CA LYS A 252 -14.83 2.86 15.52
C LYS A 252 -14.76 1.45 14.92
N ALA A 253 -15.87 0.90 14.44
CA ALA A 253 -15.95 -0.43 13.82
C ALA A 253 -15.08 -0.51 12.56
N VAL A 254 -15.16 0.48 11.67
CA VAL A 254 -14.36 0.55 10.44
C VAL A 254 -12.87 0.72 10.73
N THR A 255 -12.51 1.53 11.74
CA THR A 255 -11.12 1.69 12.19
C THR A 255 -10.56 0.38 12.75
N GLU A 256 -11.35 -0.35 13.54
CA GLU A 256 -10.94 -1.65 14.07
C GLU A 256 -10.80 -2.70 12.97
N ALA A 257 -11.72 -2.73 12.00
CA ALA A 257 -11.59 -3.58 10.81
C ALA A 257 -10.29 -3.29 10.04
N ALA A 258 -9.95 -2.00 9.87
CA ALA A 258 -8.72 -1.57 9.21
C ALA A 258 -7.47 -2.03 9.96
N ARG A 259 -7.47 -1.96 11.30
CA ARG A 259 -6.39 -2.41 12.17
C ARG A 259 -6.20 -3.93 12.10
N ILE A 260 -7.29 -4.70 12.14
CA ILE A 260 -7.25 -6.17 12.03
C ILE A 260 -6.66 -6.59 10.67
N ALA A 261 -7.14 -6.00 9.58
CA ALA A 261 -6.64 -6.29 8.24
C ALA A 261 -5.17 -5.85 8.05
N GLY A 262 -4.75 -4.74 8.70
CA GLY A 262 -3.36 -4.30 8.74
C GLY A 262 -2.44 -5.29 9.45
N GLY A 263 -2.87 -5.80 10.62
CA GLY A 263 -2.13 -6.85 11.34
C GLY A 263 -1.97 -8.12 10.50
N TYR A 264 -3.04 -8.56 9.84
CA TYR A 264 -2.98 -9.69 8.90
C TYR A 264 -2.00 -9.41 7.72
N SER A 265 -2.08 -8.23 7.11
CA SER A 265 -1.20 -7.84 6.01
C SER A 265 0.29 -7.89 6.41
N ARG A 266 0.63 -7.37 7.60
CA ARG A 266 1.99 -7.42 8.16
C ARG A 266 2.48 -8.86 8.32
N GLN A 267 1.67 -9.74 8.92
CA GLN A 267 2.02 -11.14 9.11
C GLN A 267 2.13 -11.90 7.79
N PHE A 268 1.22 -11.67 6.87
CA PHE A 268 1.23 -12.31 5.57
C PHE A 268 2.51 -11.99 4.79
N ILE A 269 2.84 -10.71 4.64
CA ILE A 269 4.01 -10.26 3.87
C ILE A 269 5.30 -10.75 4.53
N SER A 270 5.52 -10.44 5.81
CA SER A 270 6.77 -10.81 6.49
C SER A 270 6.98 -12.32 6.61
N GLY A 271 5.90 -13.10 6.62
CA GLY A 271 5.96 -14.56 6.70
C GLY A 271 6.07 -15.29 5.36
N ASN A 272 5.77 -14.62 4.24
CA ASN A 272 5.72 -15.28 2.93
C ASN A 272 6.84 -14.90 1.96
N ASP A 273 7.61 -13.85 2.20
CA ASP A 273 8.70 -13.42 1.29
C ASP A 273 9.64 -14.58 0.91
N ALA A 274 10.09 -15.35 1.90
CA ALA A 274 11.00 -16.47 1.66
C ALA A 274 10.36 -17.58 0.79
N ASN A 275 9.09 -17.90 1.05
CA ASN A 275 8.35 -18.91 0.28
C ASN A 275 8.14 -18.45 -1.16
N GLN A 276 7.74 -17.19 -1.37
CA GLN A 276 7.54 -16.62 -2.70
C GLN A 276 8.84 -16.56 -3.49
N LEU A 277 9.97 -16.21 -2.85
CA LEU A 277 11.30 -16.26 -3.48
C LEU A 277 11.67 -17.69 -3.90
N ALA A 278 11.42 -18.68 -3.04
CA ALA A 278 11.67 -20.09 -3.36
C ALA A 278 10.80 -20.58 -4.53
N GLU A 279 9.52 -20.21 -4.55
CA GLU A 279 8.61 -20.55 -5.66
C GLU A 279 9.01 -19.87 -6.98
N MET A 280 9.40 -18.59 -6.94
CA MET A 280 9.93 -17.89 -8.12
C MET A 280 11.20 -18.58 -8.64
N SER A 281 12.11 -18.97 -7.74
CA SER A 281 13.34 -19.70 -8.11
C SER A 281 13.01 -21.05 -8.75
N ALA A 282 12.08 -21.82 -8.19
CA ALA A 282 11.61 -23.08 -8.76
C ALA A 282 11.02 -22.93 -10.18
N LYS A 283 10.48 -21.73 -10.49
CA LYS A 283 9.95 -21.35 -11.80
C LYS A 283 11.00 -20.69 -12.72
N GLY A 284 12.27 -20.71 -12.36
CA GLY A 284 13.38 -20.27 -13.20
C GLY A 284 13.89 -18.84 -12.90
N ALA A 285 13.36 -18.15 -11.90
CA ALA A 285 13.93 -16.88 -11.48
C ALA A 285 15.30 -17.06 -10.82
N LYS A 286 16.21 -16.13 -11.09
CA LYS A 286 17.57 -16.10 -10.54
C LYS A 286 17.62 -15.11 -9.40
N ILE A 287 17.66 -15.60 -8.17
CA ILE A 287 17.61 -14.76 -6.96
C ILE A 287 19.03 -14.34 -6.56
N ASN A 288 19.36 -13.05 -6.69
CA ASN A 288 20.53 -12.46 -6.06
C ASN A 288 20.15 -11.97 -4.65
N ALA A 289 20.33 -12.84 -3.66
CA ALA A 289 20.00 -12.55 -2.27
C ALA A 289 21.05 -11.68 -1.55
N LYS A 290 22.24 -11.50 -2.13
CA LYS A 290 23.37 -10.76 -1.53
C LYS A 290 24.02 -9.80 -2.55
N PRO A 291 23.25 -8.85 -3.10
CA PRO A 291 23.85 -7.82 -3.96
C PRO A 291 24.77 -6.92 -3.14
N ASN A 292 25.62 -6.14 -3.81
CA ASN A 292 26.44 -5.14 -3.14
C ASN A 292 25.59 -3.95 -2.67
N VAL A 293 24.80 -4.17 -1.60
CA VAL A 293 23.93 -3.13 -1.02
C VAL A 293 24.71 -1.89 -0.60
N ALA A 294 25.97 -2.04 -0.15
CA ALA A 294 26.80 -0.91 0.24
C ALA A 294 27.06 0.04 -0.93
N ALA A 295 27.30 -0.51 -2.14
CA ALA A 295 27.47 0.31 -3.34
C ALA A 295 26.16 1.08 -3.69
N PHE A 296 24.99 0.44 -3.57
CA PHE A 296 23.70 1.11 -3.77
C PHE A 296 23.45 2.21 -2.72
N ARG A 297 23.77 1.95 -1.44
CA ARG A 297 23.68 2.97 -0.37
C ARG A 297 24.57 4.18 -0.66
N THR A 298 25.77 3.95 -1.18
CA THR A 298 26.68 5.04 -1.58
C THR A 298 26.11 5.83 -2.75
N ALA A 299 25.63 5.15 -3.77
CA ALA A 299 25.07 5.79 -4.97
C ALA A 299 23.89 6.73 -4.67
N VAL A 300 23.06 6.41 -3.68
CA VAL A 300 21.87 7.22 -3.35
C VAL A 300 22.13 8.38 -2.39
N GLN A 301 23.36 8.59 -1.91
CA GLN A 301 23.65 9.71 -0.99
C GLN A 301 23.23 11.09 -1.53
N PRO A 302 23.38 11.42 -2.83
CA PRO A 302 22.92 12.68 -3.39
C PRO A 302 21.40 12.91 -3.24
N VAL A 303 20.61 11.84 -3.12
CA VAL A 303 19.14 11.93 -2.95
C VAL A 303 18.79 12.62 -1.63
N TYR A 304 19.53 12.34 -0.57
CA TYR A 304 19.32 12.96 0.75
C TYR A 304 19.61 14.46 0.73
N ALA A 305 20.67 14.89 0.02
CA ALA A 305 20.98 16.31 -0.14
C ALA A 305 19.86 17.03 -0.92
N LYS A 306 19.43 16.43 -2.04
CA LYS A 306 18.35 16.96 -2.87
C LYS A 306 17.01 17.00 -2.13
N ALA A 307 16.73 16.00 -1.29
CA ALA A 307 15.55 16.01 -0.42
C ALA A 307 15.59 17.16 0.58
N ARG A 308 16.74 17.43 1.23
CA ARG A 308 16.89 18.57 2.16
C ARG A 308 16.70 19.91 1.46
N GLU A 309 17.22 20.06 0.24
CA GLU A 309 17.02 21.28 -0.55
C GLU A 309 15.53 21.55 -0.78
N LYS A 310 14.75 20.50 -1.09
CA LYS A 310 13.33 20.64 -1.44
C LYS A 310 12.37 20.68 -0.24
N TYR A 311 12.62 19.83 0.78
CA TYR A 311 11.69 19.60 1.89
C TYR A 311 12.19 20.18 3.22
N GLY A 312 13.40 20.73 3.25
CA GLY A 312 13.94 21.44 4.41
C GLY A 312 14.01 20.58 5.67
N ALA A 313 13.54 21.14 6.78
CA ALA A 313 13.57 20.51 8.09
C ALA A 313 12.74 19.21 8.22
N ASP A 314 11.76 19.00 7.35
CA ASP A 314 10.96 17.76 7.35
C ASP A 314 11.82 16.51 7.13
N VAL A 315 12.89 16.63 6.32
CA VAL A 315 13.84 15.52 6.08
C VAL A 315 14.53 15.09 7.36
N ASP A 316 15.11 16.06 8.08
CA ASP A 316 15.89 15.76 9.28
C ASP A 316 14.98 15.32 10.44
N ALA A 317 13.75 15.83 10.52
CA ALA A 317 12.75 15.35 11.47
C ALA A 317 12.39 13.88 11.23
N PHE A 318 12.11 13.50 9.99
CA PHE A 318 11.78 12.11 9.66
C PHE A 318 12.97 11.15 9.77
N LEU A 319 14.17 11.61 9.39
CA LEU A 319 15.41 10.83 9.56
C LEU A 319 15.73 10.59 11.03
N LYS A 320 15.46 11.56 11.91
CA LYS A 320 15.62 11.41 13.36
C LYS A 320 14.70 10.32 13.91
N ASP A 321 13.42 10.28 13.48
CA ASP A 321 12.49 9.24 13.88
C ASP A 321 12.96 7.85 13.37
N ALA A 322 13.41 7.76 12.11
CA ALA A 322 13.94 6.52 11.53
C ALA A 322 15.21 6.05 12.26
N GLU A 323 16.11 6.96 12.63
CA GLU A 323 17.31 6.63 13.41
C GLU A 323 16.98 6.14 14.82
N ALA A 324 16.03 6.78 15.49
CA ALA A 324 15.56 6.37 16.82
C ALA A 324 15.01 4.94 16.79
N VAL A 325 14.24 4.61 15.76
CA VAL A 325 13.69 3.27 15.57
C VAL A 325 14.78 2.24 15.30
N ARG A 326 15.77 2.54 14.45
CA ARG A 326 16.91 1.63 14.18
C ARG A 326 17.73 1.34 15.42
N LYS A 327 17.85 2.32 16.34
CA LYS A 327 18.55 2.12 17.63
C LYS A 327 17.73 1.29 18.62
N ALA A 328 16.40 1.42 18.59
CA ALA A 328 15.49 0.76 19.53
C ALA A 328 15.18 -0.70 19.15
N VAL A 329 15.24 -1.03 17.86
CA VAL A 329 14.94 -2.37 17.33
C VAL A 329 16.20 -2.90 16.63
N LYS A 330 16.89 -3.82 17.30
CA LYS A 330 18.10 -4.50 16.78
C LYS A 330 17.73 -5.72 15.94
#